data_0793206248c08c0e2b93fa3c1293f2ff
#
_entry.id   0793206248c08c0e2b93fa3c1293f2ff
#
_cell.length_a   1.000
_cell.length_b   1.000
_cell.length_c   1.000
_cell.angle_alpha   90.00
_cell.angle_beta   90.00
_cell.angle_gamma   90.00
#
_symmetry.space_group_name_H-M   'P 1'
#
loop_
_entity.id
_entity.type
_entity.pdbx_description
1 polymer ?
#
loop_
_entity_poly.entity_id
_entity_poly.type
_entity_poly.pdbx_seq_one_letter_code
_entity_poly.pdbx_strand_id
1 'polypeptide(L)'
;MRDVDLDIAPGERVLLLGASGAGKSTLLAGMAGLLGGDEDGTTSGRMTVDGADPTTQRGRVGLVLQDPDAGVVLSRVGDDVAFGCENLGVPPERIPERVRASLDAVGLDVPLDRETAKLSGGQKQRLAIAGVLAMDPGLLLLDEPTANLDPVGVREVRAAVGRAVDATGATLVVIEHRTDVWVDLMTRVVVLDADGGLLADGTPAEVFTRHADALLAAGVWLPGHPVDLPALPPAAAGGPVALRARGLAVSRDGRTPVREGLDIDVPAGAASVVTGPNGVGKSTLALTLAGLLPEFAGTVEAGVVPTGRKGVRPSRWTSRELLTRIGTVFQDPEHQFLASTVRAELEVGPRALKLPAAEIDAVVDGLLDRLGLTALARANPFTLSGGQKRRLSVATVLATSPEVIVLDEPTFGQDRRGWAGIVALLQEQIAGGRAVVAVTHDDDVVRLLGGRRIDLGAVAP
;
A
#
# COMPACT_ATOMS: atom_id res chain seq x y z
N MET A 1 -20.19 -8.91 3.23
CA MET A 1 -19.97 -10.27 3.79
C MET A 1 -21.32 -10.89 4.13
N ARG A 2 -21.56 -12.16 3.81
CA ARG A 2 -22.81 -12.90 4.08
C ARG A 2 -22.48 -14.35 4.41
N ASP A 3 -23.30 -15.00 5.23
CA ASP A 3 -23.32 -16.45 5.47
C ASP A 3 -21.96 -17.06 5.83
N VAL A 4 -21.24 -16.43 6.78
CA VAL A 4 -19.93 -16.91 7.28
C VAL A 4 -20.17 -17.65 8.59
N ASP A 5 -19.90 -18.96 8.59
CA ASP A 5 -19.81 -19.80 9.76
C ASP A 5 -18.31 -20.15 10.00
N LEU A 6 -17.75 -19.66 11.10
CA LEU A 6 -16.34 -19.81 11.41
C LEU A 6 -16.11 -19.89 12.91
N ASP A 7 -15.46 -20.98 13.34
CA ASP A 7 -14.95 -21.15 14.70
C ASP A 7 -13.42 -21.11 14.67
N ILE A 8 -12.83 -20.28 15.53
CA ILE A 8 -11.38 -20.18 15.73
C ILE A 8 -11.05 -20.62 17.16
N ALA A 9 -10.25 -21.65 17.29
CA ALA A 9 -9.86 -22.18 18.60
C ALA A 9 -8.78 -21.31 19.26
N PRO A 10 -8.72 -21.28 20.60
CA PRO A 10 -7.66 -20.59 21.32
C PRO A 10 -6.26 -21.04 20.88
N GLY A 11 -5.37 -20.07 20.61
CA GLY A 11 -4.00 -20.34 20.17
C GLY A 11 -3.84 -20.67 18.69
N GLU A 12 -4.92 -20.74 17.89
CA GLU A 12 -4.81 -20.86 16.43
C GLU A 12 -4.17 -19.60 15.82
N ARG A 13 -3.46 -19.82 14.72
CA ARG A 13 -2.86 -18.75 13.91
C ARG A 13 -3.48 -18.81 12.52
N VAL A 14 -4.42 -17.93 12.26
CA VAL A 14 -5.27 -17.93 11.06
C VAL A 14 -4.82 -16.87 10.09
N LEU A 15 -4.55 -17.27 8.84
CA LEU A 15 -4.40 -16.36 7.71
C LEU A 15 -5.76 -16.22 7.01
N LEU A 16 -6.34 -15.04 7.07
CA LEU A 16 -7.62 -14.71 6.46
C LEU A 16 -7.41 -14.11 5.08
N LEU A 17 -7.79 -14.85 4.05
CA LEU A 17 -7.64 -14.50 2.65
C LEU A 17 -9.00 -14.24 1.98
N GLY A 18 -8.98 -13.75 0.76
CA GLY A 18 -10.15 -13.50 -0.08
C GLY A 18 -9.93 -12.31 -1.00
N ALA A 19 -10.76 -12.17 -2.01
CA ALA A 19 -10.73 -11.07 -2.95
C ALA A 19 -10.84 -9.70 -2.25
N SER A 20 -10.38 -8.65 -2.92
CA SER A 20 -10.63 -7.28 -2.45
C SER A 20 -12.14 -7.02 -2.41
N GLY A 21 -12.64 -6.54 -1.27
CA GLY A 21 -14.08 -6.32 -1.06
C GLY A 21 -14.86 -7.54 -0.52
N ALA A 22 -14.24 -8.70 -0.30
CA ALA A 22 -14.90 -9.88 0.30
C ALA A 22 -15.34 -9.67 1.77
N GLY A 23 -14.98 -8.55 2.40
CA GLY A 23 -15.40 -8.23 3.77
C GLY A 23 -14.43 -8.67 4.87
N LYS A 24 -13.16 -8.94 4.53
CA LYS A 24 -12.13 -9.36 5.50
C LYS A 24 -11.99 -8.37 6.66
N SER A 25 -11.72 -7.09 6.38
CA SER A 25 -11.58 -6.04 7.41
C SER A 25 -12.88 -5.81 8.18
N THR A 26 -14.04 -5.97 7.51
CA THR A 26 -15.35 -5.93 8.19
C THR A 26 -15.49 -7.08 9.19
N LEU A 27 -15.02 -8.28 8.85
CA LEU A 27 -15.02 -9.42 9.78
C LEU A 27 -14.12 -9.13 10.99
N LEU A 28 -12.90 -8.61 10.79
CA LEU A 28 -12.01 -8.21 11.88
C LEU A 28 -12.64 -7.12 12.75
N ALA A 29 -13.24 -6.09 12.15
CA ALA A 29 -13.93 -5.04 12.89
C ALA A 29 -15.09 -5.60 13.74
N GLY A 30 -15.83 -6.58 13.21
CA GLY A 30 -16.85 -7.32 13.97
C GLY A 30 -16.26 -8.07 15.16
N MET A 31 -15.18 -8.86 14.95
CA MET A 31 -14.48 -9.57 16.04
C MET A 31 -13.92 -8.63 17.10
N ALA A 32 -13.52 -7.42 16.69
CA ALA A 32 -13.04 -6.37 17.60
C ALA A 32 -14.16 -5.62 18.34
N GLY A 33 -15.43 -5.91 18.03
CA GLY A 33 -16.57 -5.23 18.64
C GLY A 33 -16.74 -3.77 18.20
N LEU A 34 -16.25 -3.44 17.00
CA LEU A 34 -16.31 -2.09 16.45
C LEU A 34 -17.52 -1.85 15.53
N LEU A 35 -18.28 -2.89 15.19
CA LEU A 35 -19.49 -2.79 14.40
C LEU A 35 -20.72 -2.68 15.30
N GLY A 36 -21.74 -1.92 14.87
CA GLY A 36 -23.02 -1.79 15.60
C GLY A 36 -23.53 -0.36 15.72
N GLY A 37 -22.88 0.61 15.06
CA GLY A 37 -23.42 1.97 14.90
C GLY A 37 -24.51 2.04 13.83
N ASP A 38 -25.39 3.04 13.91
CA ASP A 38 -26.50 3.26 12.95
C ASP A 38 -26.03 3.42 11.49
N GLU A 39 -24.74 3.75 11.27
CA GLU A 39 -24.11 3.94 9.95
C GLU A 39 -23.42 2.68 9.42
N ASP A 40 -23.23 1.63 10.23
CA ASP A 40 -22.42 0.43 9.88
C ASP A 40 -23.19 -0.62 9.06
N GLY A 41 -24.42 -0.33 8.69
CA GLY A 41 -25.28 -1.25 7.94
C GLY A 41 -26.05 -2.23 8.84
N THR A 42 -26.51 -3.35 8.27
CA THR A 42 -27.29 -4.36 9.01
C THR A 42 -26.43 -5.56 9.37
N THR A 43 -26.42 -5.94 10.64
CA THR A 43 -25.78 -7.15 11.14
C THR A 43 -26.84 -8.20 11.44
N SER A 44 -26.61 -9.45 11.01
CA SER A 44 -27.47 -10.62 11.33
C SER A 44 -26.60 -11.79 11.76
N GLY A 45 -27.15 -12.71 12.53
CA GLY A 45 -26.41 -13.83 13.09
C GLY A 45 -25.81 -13.53 14.46
N ARG A 46 -24.81 -14.30 14.86
CA ARG A 46 -24.16 -14.19 16.17
C ARG A 46 -22.65 -14.25 16.03
N MET A 47 -21.96 -13.32 16.69
CA MET A 47 -20.51 -13.33 16.84
C MET A 47 -20.17 -13.33 18.33
N THR A 48 -19.22 -14.16 18.73
CA THR A 48 -18.74 -14.20 20.11
C THR A 48 -17.22 -14.31 20.16
N VAL A 49 -16.62 -13.67 21.17
CA VAL A 49 -15.21 -13.85 21.55
C VAL A 49 -15.20 -14.31 23.00
N ASP A 50 -14.53 -15.43 23.29
CA ASP A 50 -14.56 -16.09 24.59
C ASP A 50 -16.00 -16.34 25.10
N GLY A 51 -16.94 -16.65 24.20
CA GLY A 51 -18.33 -16.94 24.47
C GLY A 51 -19.23 -15.73 24.75
N ALA A 52 -18.69 -14.50 24.70
CA ALA A 52 -19.44 -13.26 24.93
C ALA A 52 -19.47 -12.37 23.70
N ASP A 53 -20.38 -11.38 23.69
CA ASP A 53 -20.47 -10.38 22.64
C ASP A 53 -19.18 -9.54 22.59
N PRO A 54 -18.51 -9.39 21.42
CA PRO A 54 -17.27 -8.66 21.29
C PRO A 54 -17.35 -7.21 21.81
N THR A 55 -18.49 -6.55 21.66
CA THR A 55 -18.70 -5.16 22.13
C THR A 55 -18.56 -5.00 23.62
N THR A 56 -18.73 -6.10 24.38
CA THR A 56 -18.61 -6.14 25.85
C THR A 56 -17.22 -6.58 26.31
N GLN A 57 -16.34 -7.00 25.39
CA GLN A 57 -15.05 -7.63 25.69
C GLN A 57 -13.86 -6.67 25.48
N ARG A 58 -13.98 -5.42 25.94
CA ARG A 58 -12.90 -4.42 25.80
C ARG A 58 -11.59 -4.93 26.39
N GLY A 59 -10.51 -4.80 25.60
CA GLY A 59 -9.15 -5.23 25.96
C GLY A 59 -8.87 -6.73 25.78
N ARG A 60 -9.89 -7.56 25.52
CA ARG A 60 -9.69 -9.00 25.20
C ARG A 60 -9.28 -9.21 23.76
N VAL A 61 -9.65 -8.29 22.89
CA VAL A 61 -9.29 -8.27 21.46
C VAL A 61 -8.40 -7.08 21.20
N GLY A 62 -7.27 -7.33 20.59
CA GLY A 62 -6.36 -6.31 20.10
C GLY A 62 -6.43 -6.22 18.59
N LEU A 63 -6.69 -5.04 18.05
CA LEU A 63 -6.75 -4.79 16.60
C LEU A 63 -5.64 -3.83 16.18
N VAL A 64 -4.86 -4.22 15.18
CA VAL A 64 -3.89 -3.37 14.49
C VAL A 64 -4.39 -3.12 13.09
N LEU A 65 -4.52 -1.84 12.74
CA LEU A 65 -5.03 -1.38 11.44
C LEU A 65 -3.93 -1.36 10.37
N GLN A 66 -4.36 -1.32 9.12
CA GLN A 66 -3.50 -1.26 7.94
C GLN A 66 -2.60 -0.01 7.91
N ASP A 67 -3.14 1.16 8.30
CA ASP A 67 -2.39 2.41 8.34
C ASP A 67 -1.67 2.56 9.68
N PRO A 68 -0.32 2.54 9.70
CA PRO A 68 0.44 2.72 10.93
C PRO A 68 0.22 4.08 11.59
N ASP A 69 -0.08 5.12 10.80
CA ASP A 69 -0.32 6.47 11.32
C ASP A 69 -1.69 6.56 12.03
N ALA A 70 -2.68 5.81 11.58
CA ALA A 70 -3.98 5.71 12.23
C ALA A 70 -3.93 5.00 13.61
N GLY A 71 -2.91 4.16 13.83
CA GLY A 71 -2.68 3.47 15.09
C GLY A 71 -1.97 4.30 16.16
N VAL A 72 -1.35 5.42 15.80
CA VAL A 72 -0.61 6.29 16.72
C VAL A 72 -1.53 7.35 17.32
N VAL A 73 -1.72 7.32 18.62
CA VAL A 73 -2.64 8.21 19.35
C VAL A 73 -1.88 9.34 20.07
N LEU A 74 -0.72 9.04 20.66
CA LEU A 74 0.03 9.99 21.48
C LEU A 74 1.39 10.33 20.85
N SER A 75 1.94 11.48 21.28
CA SER A 75 3.14 12.05 20.67
C SER A 75 4.46 11.41 21.11
N ARG A 76 4.45 10.55 22.13
CA ARG A 76 5.63 9.87 22.67
C ARG A 76 5.42 8.37 22.71
N VAL A 77 6.47 7.61 22.41
CA VAL A 77 6.46 6.14 22.34
C VAL A 77 5.94 5.50 23.64
N GLY A 78 6.47 5.91 24.79
CA GLY A 78 6.07 5.33 26.08
C GLY A 78 4.60 5.60 26.41
N ASP A 79 4.14 6.83 26.16
CA ASP A 79 2.78 7.25 26.43
C ASP A 79 1.80 6.54 25.49
N ASP A 80 2.16 6.38 24.23
CA ASP A 80 1.34 5.74 23.21
C ASP A 80 1.11 4.25 23.52
N VAL A 81 2.15 3.53 23.94
CA VAL A 81 2.02 2.12 24.37
C VAL A 81 1.24 1.99 25.69
N ALA A 82 1.37 2.96 26.59
CA ALA A 82 0.65 2.97 27.88
C ALA A 82 -0.85 3.26 27.71
N PHE A 83 -1.25 3.97 26.65
CA PHE A 83 -2.60 4.48 26.43
C PHE A 83 -3.71 3.41 26.59
N GLY A 84 -3.51 2.23 25.99
CA GLY A 84 -4.45 1.11 26.11
C GLY A 84 -4.57 0.60 27.53
N CYS A 85 -3.45 0.50 28.26
CA CYS A 85 -3.43 0.07 29.65
C CYS A 85 -4.18 1.06 30.55
N GLU A 86 -3.99 2.36 30.37
CA GLU A 86 -4.67 3.41 31.13
C GLU A 86 -6.18 3.35 30.92
N ASN A 87 -6.64 3.21 29.68
CA ASN A 87 -8.06 3.08 29.34
C ASN A 87 -8.72 1.82 29.91
N LEU A 88 -7.95 0.76 30.12
CA LEU A 88 -8.43 -0.48 30.74
C LEU A 88 -8.34 -0.45 32.27
N GLY A 89 -7.85 0.65 32.88
CA GLY A 89 -7.71 0.79 34.33
C GLY A 89 -6.63 -0.13 34.92
N VAL A 90 -5.59 -0.46 34.15
CA VAL A 90 -4.43 -1.20 34.67
C VAL A 90 -3.78 -0.36 35.78
N PRO A 91 -3.45 -0.95 36.96
CA PRO A 91 -2.78 -0.22 38.02
C PRO A 91 -1.52 0.50 37.52
N PRO A 92 -1.33 1.81 37.85
CA PRO A 92 -0.26 2.64 37.33
C PRO A 92 1.14 2.03 37.56
N GLU A 93 1.33 1.33 38.67
CA GLU A 93 2.59 0.66 39.01
C GLU A 93 2.95 -0.51 38.06
N ARG A 94 1.99 -1.09 37.37
CA ARG A 94 2.18 -2.20 36.40
C ARG A 94 2.40 -1.73 34.99
N ILE A 95 1.99 -0.50 34.66
CA ILE A 95 2.06 0.02 33.27
C ILE A 95 3.50 0.09 32.76
N PRO A 96 4.50 0.63 33.51
CA PRO A 96 5.88 0.72 33.02
C PRO A 96 6.52 -0.63 32.69
N GLU A 97 6.19 -1.69 33.41
CA GLU A 97 6.66 -3.05 33.12
C GLU A 97 6.03 -3.58 31.83
N ARG A 98 4.70 -3.44 31.66
CA ARG A 98 3.99 -3.85 30.45
C ARG A 98 4.48 -3.12 29.22
N VAL A 99 4.71 -1.80 29.32
CA VAL A 99 5.24 -0.98 28.21
C VAL A 99 6.60 -1.51 27.74
N ARG A 100 7.53 -1.75 28.70
CA ARG A 100 8.87 -2.26 28.35
C ARG A 100 8.78 -3.66 27.74
N ALA A 101 8.05 -4.57 28.38
CA ALA A 101 7.90 -5.95 27.90
C ALA A 101 7.30 -6.00 26.49
N SER A 102 6.34 -5.13 26.19
CA SER A 102 5.70 -5.06 24.86
C SER A 102 6.64 -4.48 23.80
N LEU A 103 7.41 -3.44 24.11
CA LEU A 103 8.42 -2.89 23.21
C LEU A 103 9.54 -3.90 22.94
N ASP A 104 9.99 -4.63 23.96
CA ASP A 104 10.99 -5.69 23.83
C ASP A 104 10.47 -6.85 22.96
N ALA A 105 9.22 -7.28 23.15
CA ALA A 105 8.60 -8.33 22.38
C ALA A 105 8.57 -8.02 20.87
N VAL A 106 8.29 -6.76 20.52
CA VAL A 106 8.30 -6.35 19.11
C VAL A 106 9.70 -5.94 18.61
N GLY A 107 10.71 -5.90 19.48
CA GLY A 107 12.07 -5.48 19.13
C GLY A 107 12.17 -4.01 18.73
N LEU A 108 11.39 -3.15 19.39
CA LEU A 108 11.44 -1.69 19.18
C LEU A 108 12.29 -1.04 20.27
N ASP A 109 13.60 -1.00 20.04
CA ASP A 109 14.56 -0.38 20.95
C ASP A 109 14.71 1.11 20.63
N VAL A 110 13.88 1.93 21.26
CA VAL A 110 13.90 3.39 21.15
C VAL A 110 13.59 4.02 22.52
N PRO A 111 14.09 5.25 22.79
CA PRO A 111 13.75 5.98 24.01
C PRO A 111 12.22 6.16 24.16
N LEU A 112 11.71 6.00 25.39
CA LEU A 112 10.27 6.15 25.67
C LEU A 112 9.73 7.55 25.40
N ASP A 113 10.59 8.58 25.52
CA ASP A 113 10.29 9.99 25.26
C ASP A 113 10.44 10.38 23.79
N ARG A 114 10.85 9.43 22.92
CA ARG A 114 10.97 9.69 21.48
C ARG A 114 9.62 10.06 20.89
N GLU A 115 9.62 11.10 20.06
CA GLU A 115 8.42 11.52 19.33
C GLU A 115 7.98 10.45 18.32
N THR A 116 6.73 10.05 18.37
CA THR A 116 6.13 9.04 17.46
C THR A 116 6.16 9.49 15.99
N ALA A 117 6.04 10.80 15.73
CA ALA A 117 6.14 11.37 14.40
C ALA A 117 7.53 11.17 13.73
N LYS A 118 8.58 10.90 14.52
CA LYS A 118 9.95 10.65 14.02
C LYS A 118 10.26 9.16 13.79
N LEU A 119 9.29 8.30 13.97
CA LEU A 119 9.42 6.87 13.70
C LEU A 119 9.24 6.59 12.21
N SER A 120 9.97 5.59 11.70
CA SER A 120 9.71 5.04 10.36
C SER A 120 8.38 4.26 10.34
N GLY A 121 7.82 4.00 9.16
CA GLY A 121 6.58 3.23 9.01
C GLY A 121 6.65 1.85 9.71
N GLY A 122 7.75 1.11 9.53
CA GLY A 122 7.96 -0.17 10.23
C GLY A 122 8.10 -0.03 11.75
N GLN A 123 8.69 1.08 12.23
CA GLN A 123 8.73 1.37 13.66
C GLN A 123 7.36 1.73 14.22
N LYS A 124 6.55 2.52 13.49
CA LYS A 124 5.16 2.83 13.86
C LYS A 124 4.29 1.58 13.91
N GLN A 125 4.45 0.69 12.94
CA GLN A 125 3.72 -0.58 12.93
C GLN A 125 4.08 -1.45 14.14
N ARG A 126 5.36 -1.55 14.49
CA ARG A 126 5.78 -2.25 15.71
C ARG A 126 5.30 -1.54 16.97
N LEU A 127 5.23 -0.22 16.98
CA LEU A 127 4.65 0.56 18.08
C LEU A 127 3.17 0.23 18.26
N ALA A 128 2.38 0.21 17.18
CA ALA A 128 0.97 -0.16 17.25
C ALA A 128 0.76 -1.59 17.80
N ILE A 129 1.59 -2.54 17.33
CA ILE A 129 1.58 -3.92 17.88
C ILE A 129 1.94 -3.91 19.37
N ALA A 130 2.97 -3.17 19.80
CA ALA A 130 3.35 -3.06 21.20
C ALA A 130 2.22 -2.48 22.08
N GLY A 131 1.54 -1.43 21.61
CA GLY A 131 0.39 -0.84 22.28
C GLY A 131 -0.75 -1.84 22.51
N VAL A 132 -1.01 -2.65 21.49
CA VAL A 132 -2.00 -3.73 21.60
C VAL A 132 -1.53 -4.82 22.57
N LEU A 133 -0.29 -5.27 22.49
CA LEU A 133 0.25 -6.30 23.41
C LEU A 133 0.28 -5.87 24.85
N ALA A 134 0.50 -4.58 25.15
CA ALA A 134 0.49 -4.04 26.51
C ALA A 134 -0.86 -4.23 27.20
N MET A 135 -1.96 -4.32 26.44
CA MET A 135 -3.29 -4.63 26.96
C MET A 135 -3.47 -6.11 27.35
N ASP A 136 -2.54 -6.99 26.94
CA ASP A 136 -2.60 -8.45 27.20
C ASP A 136 -3.84 -9.13 26.59
N PRO A 137 -4.07 -8.97 25.26
CA PRO A 137 -5.25 -9.52 24.61
C PRO A 137 -5.16 -11.03 24.43
N GLY A 138 -6.31 -11.72 24.52
CA GLY A 138 -6.41 -13.15 24.18
C GLY A 138 -6.51 -13.41 22.66
N LEU A 139 -6.95 -12.40 21.90
CA LEU A 139 -7.09 -12.44 20.44
C LEU A 139 -6.39 -11.22 19.81
N LEU A 140 -5.43 -11.48 18.92
CA LEU A 140 -4.71 -10.47 18.16
C LEU A 140 -5.19 -10.49 16.72
N LEU A 141 -5.73 -9.36 16.25
CA LEU A 141 -6.23 -9.14 14.90
C LEU A 141 -5.30 -8.15 14.18
N LEU A 142 -4.78 -8.54 13.01
CA LEU A 142 -3.89 -7.70 12.23
C LEU A 142 -4.45 -7.54 10.82
N ASP A 143 -4.76 -6.30 10.45
CA ASP A 143 -5.25 -5.96 9.10
C ASP A 143 -4.10 -5.42 8.26
N GLU A 144 -3.57 -6.24 7.36
CA GLU A 144 -2.44 -5.95 6.48
C GLU A 144 -1.24 -5.31 7.21
N PRO A 145 -0.70 -5.95 8.27
CA PRO A 145 0.32 -5.35 9.14
C PRO A 145 1.66 -5.10 8.46
N THR A 146 1.90 -5.65 7.28
CA THR A 146 3.13 -5.42 6.51
C THR A 146 2.95 -4.46 5.33
N ALA A 147 1.75 -3.88 5.22
CA ALA A 147 1.47 -2.86 4.24
C ALA A 147 2.40 -1.63 4.39
N ASN A 148 2.77 -1.01 3.28
CA ASN A 148 3.63 0.18 3.22
C ASN A 148 5.07 0.00 3.77
N LEU A 149 5.52 -1.23 4.00
CA LEU A 149 6.85 -1.51 4.52
C LEU A 149 7.82 -1.97 3.42
N ASP A 150 9.08 -1.57 3.57
CA ASP A 150 10.15 -2.15 2.76
C ASP A 150 10.44 -3.61 3.18
N PRO A 151 11.19 -4.40 2.38
CA PRO A 151 11.43 -5.81 2.68
C PRO A 151 12.11 -6.07 4.03
N VAL A 152 12.83 -5.09 4.59
CA VAL A 152 13.43 -5.20 5.93
C VAL A 152 12.33 -5.05 6.99
N GLY A 153 11.52 -3.99 6.87
CA GLY A 153 10.40 -3.74 7.77
C GLY A 153 9.39 -4.89 7.79
N VAL A 154 9.09 -5.48 6.63
CA VAL A 154 8.23 -6.68 6.53
C VAL A 154 8.76 -7.83 7.39
N ARG A 155 10.06 -8.16 7.27
CA ARG A 155 10.68 -9.23 8.07
C ARG A 155 10.67 -8.90 9.58
N GLU A 156 10.94 -7.65 9.94
CA GLU A 156 10.96 -7.21 11.32
C GLU A 156 9.57 -7.30 11.98
N VAL A 157 8.52 -6.83 11.29
CA VAL A 157 7.14 -6.91 11.78
C VAL A 157 6.68 -8.37 11.89
N ARG A 158 6.92 -9.20 10.86
CA ARG A 158 6.60 -10.63 10.94
C ARG A 158 7.28 -11.32 12.12
N ALA A 159 8.58 -11.06 12.31
CA ALA A 159 9.33 -11.64 13.42
C ALA A 159 8.83 -11.14 14.78
N ALA A 160 8.43 -9.87 14.88
CA ALA A 160 7.84 -9.29 16.08
C ALA A 160 6.52 -9.98 16.46
N VAL A 161 5.61 -10.14 15.48
CA VAL A 161 4.33 -10.85 15.69
C VAL A 161 4.57 -12.29 16.12
N GLY A 162 5.52 -13.00 15.44
CA GLY A 162 5.86 -14.37 15.84
C GLY A 162 6.30 -14.48 17.29
N ARG A 163 7.26 -13.64 17.72
CA ARG A 163 7.71 -13.61 19.13
C ARG A 163 6.58 -13.29 20.11
N ALA A 164 5.73 -12.31 19.74
CA ALA A 164 4.62 -11.91 20.60
C ALA A 164 3.63 -13.05 20.81
N VAL A 165 3.23 -13.73 19.76
CA VAL A 165 2.27 -14.86 19.84
C VAL A 165 2.91 -16.06 20.53
N ASP A 166 4.20 -16.35 20.30
CA ASP A 166 4.92 -17.42 21.00
C ASP A 166 5.02 -17.16 22.51
N ALA A 167 5.21 -15.91 22.92
CA ALA A 167 5.33 -15.53 24.33
C ALA A 167 3.98 -15.48 25.06
N THR A 168 2.90 -15.08 24.39
CA THR A 168 1.58 -14.89 25.02
C THR A 168 0.64 -16.07 24.86
N GLY A 169 0.84 -16.90 23.84
CA GLY A 169 -0.13 -17.92 23.43
C GLY A 169 -1.45 -17.37 22.87
N ALA A 170 -1.49 -16.09 22.55
CA ALA A 170 -2.68 -15.44 22.00
C ALA A 170 -3.10 -16.06 20.65
N THR A 171 -4.40 -16.10 20.41
CA THR A 171 -4.97 -16.42 19.11
C THR A 171 -4.63 -15.29 18.13
N LEU A 172 -4.23 -15.65 16.91
CA LEU A 172 -3.82 -14.70 15.90
C LEU A 172 -4.71 -14.81 14.65
N VAL A 173 -5.24 -13.70 14.16
CA VAL A 173 -5.86 -13.60 12.85
C VAL A 173 -5.17 -12.50 12.05
N VAL A 174 -4.63 -12.84 10.89
CA VAL A 174 -3.92 -11.89 10.00
C VAL A 174 -4.63 -11.84 8.67
N ILE A 175 -4.97 -10.64 8.21
CA ILE A 175 -5.31 -10.39 6.82
C ILE A 175 -4.03 -9.97 6.10
N GLU A 176 -3.71 -10.61 5.00
CA GLU A 176 -2.58 -10.22 4.16
C GLU A 176 -2.78 -10.59 2.70
N HIS A 177 -2.19 -9.80 1.83
CA HIS A 177 -2.16 -10.12 0.41
C HIS A 177 -0.95 -10.99 0.05
N ARG A 178 0.20 -10.77 0.67
CA ARG A 178 1.44 -11.53 0.43
C ARG A 178 1.52 -12.74 1.35
N THR A 179 0.93 -13.83 0.89
CA THR A 179 0.83 -15.08 1.67
C THR A 179 2.18 -15.71 1.96
N ASP A 180 3.17 -15.54 1.07
CA ASP A 180 4.55 -16.05 1.21
C ASP A 180 5.26 -15.54 2.46
N VAL A 181 4.94 -14.32 2.91
CA VAL A 181 5.51 -13.74 4.13
C VAL A 181 5.02 -14.44 5.40
N TRP A 182 3.75 -14.86 5.42
CA TRP A 182 3.07 -15.26 6.65
C TRP A 182 2.83 -16.76 6.78
N VAL A 183 2.81 -17.51 5.67
CA VAL A 183 2.38 -18.91 5.63
C VAL A 183 3.06 -19.80 6.65
N ASP A 184 4.38 -19.65 6.85
CA ASP A 184 5.17 -20.47 7.78
C ASP A 184 4.83 -20.22 9.26
N LEU A 185 4.17 -19.08 9.58
CA LEU A 185 3.74 -18.76 10.94
C LEU A 185 2.33 -19.27 11.22
N MET A 186 1.54 -19.55 10.17
CA MET A 186 0.12 -19.84 10.26
C MET A 186 -0.16 -21.34 10.40
N THR A 187 -1.15 -21.68 11.24
CA THR A 187 -1.64 -23.07 11.41
C THR A 187 -2.84 -23.34 10.52
N ARG A 188 -3.58 -22.32 10.11
CA ARG A 188 -4.83 -22.43 9.35
C ARG A 188 -4.95 -21.28 8.34
N VAL A 189 -5.54 -21.56 7.21
CA VAL A 189 -5.92 -20.58 6.18
C VAL A 189 -7.42 -20.63 6.00
N VAL A 190 -8.06 -19.49 6.12
CA VAL A 190 -9.50 -19.29 5.87
C VAL A 190 -9.64 -18.33 4.71
N VAL A 191 -10.44 -18.68 3.72
CA VAL A 191 -10.64 -17.87 2.52
C VAL A 191 -12.11 -17.48 2.41
N LEU A 192 -12.37 -16.17 2.47
CA LEU A 192 -13.72 -15.64 2.24
C LEU A 192 -14.05 -15.63 0.75
N ASP A 193 -15.25 -16.09 0.42
CA ASP A 193 -15.81 -15.95 -0.92
C ASP A 193 -16.34 -14.52 -1.14
N ALA A 194 -16.20 -14.01 -2.36
CA ALA A 194 -16.71 -12.69 -2.73
C ALA A 194 -18.25 -12.61 -2.69
N ASP A 195 -18.91 -13.72 -2.97
CA ASP A 195 -20.38 -13.84 -3.01
C ASP A 195 -21.00 -14.22 -1.65
N GLY A 196 -20.15 -14.60 -0.68
CA GLY A 196 -20.52 -14.97 0.69
C GLY A 196 -20.02 -16.35 1.10
N GLY A 197 -19.93 -16.59 2.40
CA GLY A 197 -19.43 -17.86 2.97
C GLY A 197 -17.92 -18.00 2.90
N LEU A 198 -17.46 -19.26 3.05
CA LEU A 198 -16.06 -19.66 2.97
C LEU A 198 -15.80 -20.39 1.66
N LEU A 199 -14.81 -19.91 0.89
CA LEU A 199 -14.31 -20.62 -0.29
C LEU A 199 -13.44 -21.82 0.10
N ALA A 200 -12.62 -21.67 1.15
CA ALA A 200 -11.75 -22.71 1.65
C ALA A 200 -11.43 -22.49 3.13
N ASP A 201 -11.17 -23.59 3.84
CA ASP A 201 -10.79 -23.63 5.24
C ASP A 201 -9.96 -24.89 5.50
N GLY A 202 -8.78 -24.75 6.09
CA GLY A 202 -7.88 -25.87 6.38
C GLY A 202 -6.44 -25.44 6.63
N THR A 203 -5.53 -26.41 6.68
CA THR A 203 -4.10 -26.11 6.78
C THR A 203 -3.59 -25.39 5.53
N PRO A 204 -2.52 -24.57 5.63
CA PRO A 204 -1.95 -23.89 4.46
C PRO A 204 -1.66 -24.86 3.29
N ALA A 205 -1.07 -26.02 3.58
CA ALA A 205 -0.74 -27.02 2.56
C ALA A 205 -1.99 -27.57 1.84
N GLU A 206 -3.06 -27.85 2.60
CA GLU A 206 -4.33 -28.34 2.02
C GLU A 206 -5.01 -27.28 1.17
N VAL A 207 -5.15 -26.06 1.70
CA VAL A 207 -5.85 -24.97 1.03
C VAL A 207 -5.12 -24.58 -0.26
N PHE A 208 -3.80 -24.38 -0.21
CA PHE A 208 -3.03 -23.95 -1.37
C PHE A 208 -2.86 -25.06 -2.43
N THR A 209 -2.99 -26.34 -2.07
CA THR A 209 -2.93 -27.45 -3.03
C THR A 209 -4.29 -27.72 -3.65
N ARG A 210 -5.36 -27.80 -2.85
CA ARG A 210 -6.68 -28.22 -3.34
C ARG A 210 -7.46 -27.09 -4.01
N HIS A 211 -7.22 -25.84 -3.61
CA HIS A 211 -8.00 -24.68 -4.06
C HIS A 211 -7.15 -23.67 -4.87
N ALA A 212 -5.95 -24.07 -5.34
CA ALA A 212 -5.03 -23.17 -6.04
C ALA A 212 -5.70 -22.38 -7.17
N ASP A 213 -6.39 -23.06 -8.08
CA ASP A 213 -7.04 -22.42 -9.24
C ASP A 213 -8.14 -21.43 -8.80
N ALA A 214 -8.95 -21.81 -7.81
CA ALA A 214 -10.01 -20.94 -7.29
C ALA A 214 -9.41 -19.71 -6.58
N LEU A 215 -8.34 -19.88 -5.82
CA LEU A 215 -7.64 -18.79 -5.14
C LEU A 215 -6.98 -17.83 -6.12
N LEU A 216 -6.29 -18.35 -7.14
CA LEU A 216 -5.71 -17.54 -8.22
C LEU A 216 -6.80 -16.80 -8.98
N ALA A 217 -7.94 -17.48 -9.25
CA ALA A 217 -9.10 -16.87 -9.86
C ALA A 217 -9.76 -15.81 -8.97
N ALA A 218 -9.71 -15.94 -7.65
CA ALA A 218 -10.14 -14.92 -6.68
C ALA A 218 -9.14 -13.76 -6.50
N GLY A 219 -7.99 -13.81 -7.15
CA GLY A 219 -6.95 -12.77 -7.04
C GLY A 219 -6.06 -12.90 -5.82
N VAL A 220 -6.05 -14.04 -5.15
CA VAL A 220 -5.16 -14.31 -4.01
C VAL A 220 -3.73 -14.58 -4.51
N TRP A 221 -2.74 -14.03 -3.81
CA TRP A 221 -1.34 -14.35 -4.05
C TRP A 221 -1.01 -15.71 -3.45
N LEU A 222 -0.48 -16.61 -4.27
CA LEU A 222 -0.04 -17.94 -3.82
C LEU A 222 1.46 -18.09 -3.95
N PRO A 223 2.13 -18.71 -2.95
CA PRO A 223 3.55 -19.02 -3.03
C PRO A 223 3.83 -19.89 -4.26
N GLY A 224 4.89 -19.58 -4.99
CA GLY A 224 5.27 -20.36 -6.17
C GLY A 224 4.42 -20.15 -7.44
N HIS A 225 3.45 -19.25 -7.42
CA HIS A 225 2.58 -18.93 -8.57
C HIS A 225 2.77 -17.49 -9.03
N PRO A 226 3.86 -17.17 -9.76
CA PRO A 226 4.07 -15.82 -10.27
C PRO A 226 2.95 -15.41 -11.23
N VAL A 227 2.80 -14.10 -11.46
CA VAL A 227 1.86 -13.61 -12.47
C VAL A 227 2.44 -13.92 -13.85
N ASP A 228 1.62 -14.54 -14.70
CA ASP A 228 1.98 -14.88 -16.07
C ASP A 228 1.76 -13.66 -16.98
N LEU A 229 2.76 -12.76 -16.98
CA LEU A 229 2.86 -11.62 -17.89
C LEU A 229 4.22 -11.68 -18.60
N PRO A 230 4.27 -11.41 -19.90
CA PRO A 230 5.53 -11.35 -20.62
C PRO A 230 6.37 -10.15 -20.12
N ALA A 231 7.66 -10.38 -19.88
CA ALA A 231 8.55 -9.28 -19.55
C ALA A 231 8.84 -8.44 -20.80
N LEU A 232 8.86 -7.12 -20.65
CA LEU A 232 9.33 -6.24 -21.72
C LEU A 232 10.85 -6.39 -21.89
N PRO A 233 11.37 -6.23 -23.12
CA PRO A 233 12.80 -6.21 -23.36
C PRO A 233 13.43 -4.99 -22.63
N PRO A 234 14.70 -5.10 -22.22
CA PRO A 234 15.42 -3.96 -21.68
C PRO A 234 15.46 -2.79 -22.66
N ALA A 235 15.47 -1.57 -22.15
CA ALA A 235 15.59 -0.36 -22.97
C ALA A 235 16.80 -0.43 -23.89
N ALA A 236 16.60 -0.13 -25.16
CA ALA A 236 17.71 -0.04 -26.12
C ALA A 236 18.69 1.08 -25.73
N ALA A 237 19.98 0.80 -25.78
CA ALA A 237 21.00 1.80 -25.52
C ALA A 237 20.96 2.89 -26.62
N GLY A 238 21.04 4.18 -26.22
CA GLY A 238 21.11 5.31 -27.17
C GLY A 238 19.77 5.78 -27.72
N GLY A 239 18.64 5.33 -27.19
CA GLY A 239 17.31 5.85 -27.55
C GLY A 239 17.08 7.30 -27.10
N PRO A 240 15.97 7.94 -27.55
CA PRO A 240 15.63 9.30 -27.13
C PRO A 240 15.41 9.36 -25.62
N VAL A 241 15.87 10.45 -25.00
CA VAL A 241 15.73 10.68 -23.54
C VAL A 241 14.53 11.58 -23.29
N ALA A 242 13.58 11.11 -22.48
CA ALA A 242 12.39 11.87 -22.11
C ALA A 242 12.67 12.90 -21.01
N LEU A 243 13.44 12.50 -19.97
CA LEU A 243 13.92 13.40 -18.92
C LEU A 243 15.40 13.18 -18.67
N ARG A 244 16.12 14.27 -18.42
CA ARG A 244 17.54 14.25 -18.08
C ARG A 244 17.81 15.05 -16.82
N ALA A 245 18.37 14.42 -15.80
CA ALA A 245 18.87 15.07 -14.60
C ALA A 245 20.40 15.09 -14.62
N ARG A 246 21.02 16.22 -14.20
CA ARG A 246 22.48 16.38 -14.12
C ARG A 246 22.86 17.09 -12.84
N GLY A 247 23.79 16.50 -12.08
CA GLY A 247 24.25 16.99 -10.79
C GLY A 247 23.09 17.28 -9.84
N LEU A 248 21.98 16.52 -9.97
CA LEU A 248 20.74 16.82 -9.28
C LEU A 248 20.88 16.56 -7.77
N ALA A 249 20.51 17.56 -6.98
CA ALA A 249 20.21 17.38 -5.57
C ALA A 249 18.71 17.59 -5.32
N VAL A 250 18.15 16.76 -4.46
CA VAL A 250 16.72 16.77 -4.11
C VAL A 250 16.52 17.03 -2.64
N SER A 251 15.50 17.85 -2.30
CA SER A 251 15.14 18.21 -0.94
C SER A 251 13.63 18.19 -0.78
N ARG A 252 13.14 17.76 0.39
CA ARG A 252 11.71 17.76 0.71
C ARG A 252 11.26 19.10 1.27
N ASP A 253 12.10 19.73 2.10
CA ASP A 253 11.82 20.96 2.83
C ASP A 253 12.45 22.21 2.19
N GLY A 254 13.22 22.04 1.11
CA GLY A 254 13.97 23.09 0.44
C GLY A 254 15.14 23.67 1.26
N ARG A 255 15.52 23.02 2.37
CA ARG A 255 16.59 23.47 3.27
C ARG A 255 17.75 22.49 3.34
N THR A 256 17.43 21.20 3.39
CA THR A 256 18.44 20.14 3.52
C THR A 256 18.29 19.15 2.36
N PRO A 257 19.34 18.88 1.61
CA PRO A 257 19.28 17.88 0.56
C PRO A 257 19.18 16.47 1.17
N VAL A 258 18.29 15.65 0.62
CA VAL A 258 18.16 14.24 0.99
C VAL A 258 19.10 13.38 0.15
N ARG A 259 19.36 13.81 -1.09
CA ARG A 259 20.29 13.20 -2.04
C ARG A 259 20.93 14.25 -2.92
N GLU A 260 22.17 14.01 -3.33
CA GLU A 260 22.96 14.90 -4.16
C GLU A 260 23.73 14.15 -5.25
N GLY A 261 24.16 14.89 -6.28
CA GLY A 261 25.04 14.38 -7.33
C GLY A 261 24.41 13.33 -8.25
N LEU A 262 23.08 13.36 -8.42
CA LEU A 262 22.39 12.38 -9.24
C LEU A 262 22.47 12.76 -10.74
N ASP A 263 22.99 11.84 -11.55
CA ASP A 263 22.96 11.91 -13.01
C ASP A 263 22.05 10.79 -13.55
N ILE A 264 20.88 11.18 -14.08
CA ILE A 264 19.83 10.24 -14.48
C ILE A 264 19.35 10.59 -15.88
N ASP A 265 19.33 9.61 -16.79
CA ASP A 265 18.61 9.66 -18.04
C ASP A 265 17.42 8.73 -17.99
N VAL A 266 16.23 9.28 -18.22
CA VAL A 266 14.96 8.53 -18.35
C VAL A 266 14.67 8.36 -19.83
N PRO A 267 14.83 7.16 -20.40
CA PRO A 267 14.62 6.94 -21.83
C PRO A 267 13.12 6.95 -22.17
N ALA A 268 12.77 7.45 -23.34
CA ALA A 268 11.42 7.31 -23.90
C ALA A 268 11.17 5.86 -24.34
N GLY A 269 9.94 5.39 -24.22
CA GLY A 269 9.57 4.01 -24.57
C GLY A 269 10.20 2.96 -23.66
N ALA A 270 10.54 3.32 -22.42
CA ALA A 270 11.14 2.39 -21.48
C ALA A 270 10.79 2.74 -20.02
N ALA A 271 11.02 1.79 -19.12
CA ALA A 271 10.91 2.03 -17.69
C ALA A 271 12.27 2.40 -17.05
N SER A 272 12.22 3.27 -16.07
CA SER A 272 13.28 3.53 -15.10
C SER A 272 12.74 3.24 -13.71
N VAL A 273 13.32 2.30 -12.98
CA VAL A 273 12.79 1.88 -11.68
C VAL A 273 13.74 2.35 -10.59
N VAL A 274 13.22 3.22 -9.70
CA VAL A 274 13.96 3.76 -8.56
C VAL A 274 13.77 2.83 -7.37
N THR A 275 14.88 2.32 -6.85
CA THR A 275 14.92 1.40 -5.69
C THR A 275 15.79 1.96 -4.58
N GLY A 276 15.67 1.42 -3.37
CA GLY A 276 16.46 1.81 -2.19
C GLY A 276 15.65 1.76 -0.90
N PRO A 277 16.27 1.85 0.28
CA PRO A 277 15.58 1.82 1.58
C PRO A 277 14.55 2.92 1.75
N ASN A 278 13.65 2.77 2.73
CA ASN A 278 12.72 3.85 3.09
C ASN A 278 13.49 5.06 3.65
N GLY A 279 12.97 6.26 3.35
CA GLY A 279 13.61 7.52 3.78
C GLY A 279 14.82 7.98 2.93
N VAL A 280 15.29 7.18 1.96
CA VAL A 280 16.46 7.51 1.13
C VAL A 280 16.23 8.62 0.09
N GLY A 281 14.99 9.10 -0.05
CA GLY A 281 14.63 10.18 -0.98
C GLY A 281 14.01 9.75 -2.29
N LYS A 282 13.51 8.49 -2.42
CA LYS A 282 12.88 7.98 -3.66
C LYS A 282 11.69 8.84 -4.10
N SER A 283 10.72 9.07 -3.21
CA SER A 283 9.53 9.89 -3.49
C SER A 283 9.90 11.35 -3.78
N THR A 284 10.91 11.89 -3.06
CA THR A 284 11.41 13.25 -3.31
C THR A 284 12.02 13.35 -4.71
N LEU A 285 12.82 12.36 -5.12
CA LEU A 285 13.36 12.28 -6.48
C LEU A 285 12.24 12.19 -7.51
N ALA A 286 11.26 11.31 -7.32
CA ALA A 286 10.13 11.15 -8.22
C ALA A 286 9.37 12.48 -8.42
N LEU A 287 9.03 13.16 -7.33
CA LEU A 287 8.35 14.46 -7.38
C LEU A 287 9.20 15.57 -8.02
N THR A 288 10.52 15.55 -7.82
CA THR A 288 11.44 16.51 -8.48
C THR A 288 11.53 16.23 -9.99
N LEU A 289 11.65 14.97 -10.40
CA LEU A 289 11.62 14.59 -11.82
C LEU A 289 10.29 14.97 -12.48
N ALA A 290 9.20 14.86 -11.75
CA ALA A 290 7.86 15.26 -12.20
C ALA A 290 7.66 16.80 -12.27
N GLY A 291 8.59 17.59 -11.74
CA GLY A 291 8.48 19.04 -11.68
C GLY A 291 7.53 19.57 -10.61
N LEU A 292 7.12 18.72 -9.67
CA LEU A 292 6.26 19.08 -8.53
C LEU A 292 7.04 19.60 -7.33
N LEU A 293 8.31 19.24 -7.23
CA LEU A 293 9.27 19.86 -6.32
C LEU A 293 10.38 20.54 -7.11
N PRO A 294 10.88 21.71 -6.67
CA PRO A 294 12.01 22.34 -7.32
C PRO A 294 13.29 21.53 -7.09
N GLU A 295 14.22 21.61 -8.04
CA GLU A 295 15.59 21.11 -7.85
C GLU A 295 16.28 21.89 -6.72
N PHE A 296 16.87 21.21 -5.74
CA PHE A 296 17.69 21.84 -4.71
C PHE A 296 19.02 22.35 -5.31
N ALA A 297 19.63 21.52 -6.16
CA ALA A 297 20.76 21.90 -7.00
C ALA A 297 20.75 21.06 -8.30
N GLY A 298 21.54 21.43 -9.27
CA GLY A 298 21.59 20.77 -10.56
C GLY A 298 20.41 21.14 -11.47
N THR A 299 20.07 20.25 -12.39
CA THR A 299 18.99 20.49 -13.38
C THR A 299 18.20 19.24 -13.68
N VAL A 300 16.88 19.41 -13.94
CA VAL A 300 16.04 18.43 -14.63
C VAL A 300 15.53 19.07 -15.92
N GLU A 301 15.76 18.42 -17.06
CA GLU A 301 15.36 18.91 -18.37
C GLU A 301 14.55 17.86 -19.13
N ALA A 302 13.47 18.27 -19.78
CA ALA A 302 12.73 17.44 -20.71
C ALA A 302 13.47 17.32 -22.03
N GLY A 303 13.70 16.09 -22.48
CA GLY A 303 14.45 15.81 -23.71
C GLY A 303 13.61 15.91 -24.98
N VAL A 304 12.38 15.45 -24.95
CA VAL A 304 11.43 15.51 -26.08
C VAL A 304 10.29 16.44 -25.69
N VAL A 305 10.25 17.63 -26.29
CA VAL A 305 9.15 18.58 -26.10
C VAL A 305 8.40 18.71 -27.43
N PRO A 306 7.14 18.26 -27.50
CA PRO A 306 6.35 18.29 -28.76
C PRO A 306 6.16 19.67 -29.34
N THR A 307 6.42 20.75 -28.61
CA THR A 307 6.11 22.13 -29.00
C THR A 307 7.29 22.99 -29.41
N GLY A 308 8.43 22.38 -29.81
CA GLY A 308 9.58 23.15 -30.36
C GLY A 308 10.39 23.95 -29.33
N ARG A 309 10.07 23.93 -28.07
CA ARG A 309 10.87 24.53 -26.98
C ARG A 309 11.89 23.49 -26.51
N LYS A 310 13.15 23.66 -26.80
CA LYS A 310 14.24 22.83 -26.28
C LYS A 310 14.50 23.17 -24.80
N GLY A 311 14.73 22.15 -23.97
CA GLY A 311 15.37 22.31 -22.65
C GLY A 311 14.56 23.09 -21.62
N VAL A 312 13.24 22.89 -21.55
CA VAL A 312 12.43 23.54 -20.50
C VAL A 312 12.40 22.65 -19.26
N ARG A 313 12.69 23.23 -18.10
CA ARG A 313 12.65 22.55 -16.80
C ARG A 313 11.21 22.27 -16.40
N PRO A 314 10.84 21.01 -16.06
CA PRO A 314 9.49 20.65 -15.62
C PRO A 314 8.99 21.49 -14.44
N SER A 315 9.86 21.81 -13.48
CA SER A 315 9.55 22.65 -12.31
C SER A 315 9.09 24.09 -12.64
N ARG A 316 9.24 24.52 -13.90
CA ARG A 316 8.77 25.83 -14.39
C ARG A 316 7.54 25.76 -15.27
N TRP A 317 6.99 24.57 -15.48
CA TRP A 317 5.78 24.39 -16.28
C TRP A 317 4.54 24.72 -15.47
N THR A 318 3.53 25.24 -16.14
CA THR A 318 2.20 25.39 -15.58
C THR A 318 1.54 24.01 -15.40
N SER A 319 0.56 23.91 -14.50
CA SER A 319 -0.19 22.66 -14.31
C SER A 319 -0.82 22.13 -15.60
N ARG A 320 -1.25 23.03 -16.50
CA ARG A 320 -1.80 22.65 -17.81
C ARG A 320 -0.73 22.09 -18.74
N GLU A 321 0.49 22.59 -18.67
CA GLU A 321 1.61 22.05 -19.44
C GLU A 321 2.09 20.71 -18.92
N LEU A 322 2.03 20.50 -17.60
CA LEU A 322 2.35 19.20 -16.98
C LEU A 322 1.34 18.13 -17.38
N LEU A 323 0.05 18.46 -17.46
CA LEU A 323 -1.06 17.52 -17.60
C LEU A 323 -0.89 16.50 -18.75
N THR A 324 -0.31 16.90 -19.87
CA THR A 324 -0.06 16.02 -21.03
C THR A 324 1.38 15.57 -21.14
N ARG A 325 2.29 16.11 -20.34
CA ARG A 325 3.72 15.83 -20.46
C ARG A 325 4.22 14.92 -19.37
N ILE A 326 3.84 15.18 -18.10
CA ILE A 326 4.27 14.38 -16.98
C ILE A 326 3.07 14.14 -16.04
N GLY A 327 2.58 12.92 -16.04
CA GLY A 327 1.57 12.47 -15.09
C GLY A 327 2.23 11.88 -13.84
N THR A 328 1.66 12.15 -12.67
CA THR A 328 2.24 11.69 -11.40
C THR A 328 1.20 10.96 -10.57
N VAL A 329 1.53 9.73 -10.14
CA VAL A 329 0.78 8.97 -9.15
C VAL A 329 1.49 9.09 -7.81
N PHE A 330 0.80 9.63 -6.81
CA PHE A 330 1.33 9.81 -5.46
C PHE A 330 1.34 8.49 -4.66
N GLN A 331 2.22 8.42 -3.67
CA GLN A 331 2.27 7.30 -2.73
C GLN A 331 0.95 7.14 -1.96
N ASP A 332 0.31 8.24 -1.55
CA ASP A 332 -1.04 8.23 -1.01
C ASP A 332 -2.02 8.65 -2.11
N PRO A 333 -2.93 7.74 -2.55
CA PRO A 333 -3.89 8.04 -3.60
C PRO A 333 -4.86 9.18 -3.27
N GLU A 334 -5.20 9.35 -1.98
CA GLU A 334 -6.19 10.34 -1.56
C GLU A 334 -5.74 11.78 -1.79
N HIS A 335 -4.44 12.03 -1.77
CA HIS A 335 -3.88 13.34 -2.09
C HIS A 335 -4.13 13.79 -3.55
N GLN A 336 -4.62 12.88 -4.39
CA GLN A 336 -4.86 13.10 -5.81
C GLN A 336 -6.34 13.36 -6.14
N PHE A 337 -7.26 12.98 -5.24
CA PHE A 337 -8.69 12.99 -5.51
C PHE A 337 -9.32 14.36 -5.31
N LEU A 338 -10.09 14.81 -6.31
CA LEU A 338 -10.72 16.12 -6.39
C LEU A 338 -12.24 16.05 -6.53
N ALA A 339 -12.80 14.94 -7.04
CA ALA A 339 -14.18 14.80 -7.38
C ALA A 339 -14.97 13.93 -6.37
N SER A 340 -16.29 14.04 -6.39
CA SER A 340 -17.19 13.30 -5.50
C SER A 340 -17.55 11.90 -5.99
N THR A 341 -17.20 11.53 -7.23
CA THR A 341 -17.42 10.18 -7.77
C THR A 341 -16.22 9.69 -8.57
N VAL A 342 -16.02 8.37 -8.61
CA VAL A 342 -14.95 7.72 -9.36
C VAL A 342 -14.96 8.12 -10.83
N ARG A 343 -16.14 8.16 -11.50
CA ARG A 343 -16.25 8.60 -12.89
C ARG A 343 -15.82 10.06 -13.04
N ALA A 344 -16.35 10.94 -12.21
CA ALA A 344 -16.01 12.36 -12.28
C ALA A 344 -14.52 12.62 -12.03
N GLU A 345 -13.89 11.82 -11.17
CA GLU A 345 -12.45 11.88 -10.92
C GLU A 345 -11.64 11.59 -12.18
N LEU A 346 -12.01 10.56 -12.95
CA LEU A 346 -11.38 10.23 -14.23
C LEU A 346 -11.61 11.29 -15.31
N GLU A 347 -12.73 12.01 -15.25
CA GLU A 347 -13.08 13.06 -16.21
C GLU A 347 -12.32 14.37 -15.97
N VAL A 348 -11.75 14.60 -14.78
CA VAL A 348 -11.08 15.88 -14.42
C VAL A 348 -10.01 16.26 -15.45
N GLY A 349 -9.08 15.36 -15.71
CA GLY A 349 -7.99 15.60 -16.66
C GLY A 349 -8.46 15.81 -18.11
N PRO A 350 -9.22 14.88 -18.70
CA PRO A 350 -9.78 15.02 -20.04
C PRO A 350 -10.62 16.29 -20.24
N ARG A 351 -11.44 16.68 -19.26
CA ARG A 351 -12.19 17.93 -19.28
C ARG A 351 -11.29 19.17 -19.25
N ALA A 352 -10.21 19.15 -18.45
CA ALA A 352 -9.23 20.23 -18.43
C ALA A 352 -8.51 20.40 -19.77
N LEU A 353 -8.35 19.31 -20.53
CA LEU A 353 -7.84 19.30 -21.88
C LEU A 353 -8.87 19.71 -22.92
N LYS A 354 -10.14 19.88 -22.54
CA LYS A 354 -11.28 20.22 -23.41
C LYS A 354 -11.51 19.15 -24.50
N LEU A 355 -11.32 17.89 -24.19
CA LEU A 355 -11.64 16.81 -25.12
C LEU A 355 -13.16 16.75 -25.39
N PRO A 356 -13.59 16.27 -26.58
CA PRO A 356 -14.99 16.03 -26.88
C PRO A 356 -15.62 15.03 -25.90
N ALA A 357 -16.91 15.21 -25.56
CA ALA A 357 -17.59 14.36 -24.59
C ALA A 357 -17.50 12.85 -24.93
N ALA A 358 -17.70 12.51 -26.21
CA ALA A 358 -17.62 11.11 -26.67
C ALA A 358 -16.22 10.50 -26.47
N GLU A 359 -15.14 11.30 -26.59
CA GLU A 359 -13.78 10.86 -26.35
C GLU A 359 -13.51 10.69 -24.86
N ILE A 360 -14.04 11.61 -24.03
CA ILE A 360 -13.99 11.49 -22.55
C ILE A 360 -14.67 10.20 -22.12
N ASP A 361 -15.91 9.95 -22.58
CA ASP A 361 -16.64 8.73 -22.23
C ASP A 361 -15.87 7.47 -22.63
N ALA A 362 -15.32 7.41 -23.85
CA ALA A 362 -14.58 6.25 -24.33
C ALA A 362 -13.32 5.97 -23.47
N VAL A 363 -12.55 7.01 -23.12
CA VAL A 363 -11.35 6.87 -22.27
C VAL A 363 -11.74 6.43 -20.86
N VAL A 364 -12.74 7.07 -20.27
CA VAL A 364 -13.18 6.80 -18.90
C VAL A 364 -13.76 5.40 -18.77
N ASP A 365 -14.67 4.99 -19.68
CA ASP A 365 -15.27 3.67 -19.66
C ASP A 365 -14.23 2.57 -19.87
N GLY A 366 -13.28 2.79 -20.78
CA GLY A 366 -12.17 1.86 -21.02
C GLY A 366 -11.27 1.68 -19.78
N LEU A 367 -10.96 2.74 -19.05
CA LEU A 367 -10.15 2.66 -17.82
C LEU A 367 -10.92 2.03 -16.65
N LEU A 368 -12.21 2.36 -16.49
CA LEU A 368 -13.08 1.75 -15.49
C LEU A 368 -13.16 0.23 -15.67
N ASP A 369 -13.37 -0.22 -16.89
CA ASP A 369 -13.47 -1.65 -17.21
C ASP A 369 -12.15 -2.37 -16.95
N ARG A 370 -11.06 -1.88 -17.51
CA ARG A 370 -9.72 -2.49 -17.40
C ARG A 370 -9.19 -2.60 -15.98
N LEU A 371 -9.56 -1.67 -15.11
CA LEU A 371 -9.14 -1.64 -13.71
C LEU A 371 -10.18 -2.19 -12.74
N GLY A 372 -11.31 -2.73 -13.27
CA GLY A 372 -12.35 -3.34 -12.45
C GLY A 372 -13.06 -2.33 -11.54
N LEU A 373 -13.26 -1.09 -12.02
CA LEU A 373 -13.90 0.00 -11.27
C LEU A 373 -15.30 0.34 -11.80
N THR A 374 -15.80 -0.34 -12.81
CA THR A 374 -17.08 -0.02 -13.48
C THR A 374 -18.26 -0.02 -12.52
N ALA A 375 -18.37 -1.02 -11.63
CA ALA A 375 -19.43 -1.09 -10.62
C ALA A 375 -19.36 0.04 -9.58
N LEU A 376 -18.20 0.67 -9.45
CA LEU A 376 -17.90 1.73 -8.47
C LEU A 376 -17.92 3.13 -9.10
N ALA A 377 -18.31 3.27 -10.37
CA ALA A 377 -18.26 4.54 -11.10
C ALA A 377 -19.00 5.70 -10.40
N ARG A 378 -20.03 5.39 -9.62
CA ARG A 378 -20.82 6.37 -8.85
C ARG A 378 -20.41 6.50 -7.38
N ALA A 379 -19.51 5.64 -6.89
CA ALA A 379 -19.03 5.69 -5.51
C ALA A 379 -18.17 6.91 -5.26
N ASN A 380 -18.10 7.34 -4.01
CA ASN A 380 -17.16 8.38 -3.60
C ASN A 380 -15.73 7.78 -3.57
N PRO A 381 -14.72 8.42 -4.19
CA PRO A 381 -13.34 7.94 -4.20
C PRO A 381 -12.78 7.61 -2.80
N PHE A 382 -13.15 8.40 -1.80
CA PHE A 382 -12.67 8.21 -0.42
C PHE A 382 -13.26 6.99 0.30
N THR A 383 -14.38 6.45 -0.19
CA THR A 383 -15.00 5.23 0.38
C THR A 383 -14.48 3.94 -0.25
N LEU A 384 -13.60 4.03 -1.23
CA LEU A 384 -12.99 2.88 -1.88
C LEU A 384 -11.99 2.18 -0.95
N SER A 385 -11.76 0.86 -1.17
CA SER A 385 -10.65 0.16 -0.53
C SER A 385 -9.30 0.70 -1.00
N GLY A 386 -8.23 0.51 -0.22
CA GLY A 386 -6.87 0.97 -0.56
C GLY A 386 -6.43 0.56 -1.97
N GLY A 387 -6.65 -0.72 -2.33
CA GLY A 387 -6.34 -1.21 -3.67
C GLY A 387 -7.19 -0.56 -4.78
N GLN A 388 -8.48 -0.28 -4.53
CA GLN A 388 -9.35 0.43 -5.47
C GLN A 388 -8.92 1.89 -5.63
N LYS A 389 -8.57 2.58 -4.53
CA LYS A 389 -8.01 3.94 -4.55
C LYS A 389 -6.74 4.01 -5.40
N ARG A 390 -5.83 3.04 -5.22
CA ARG A 390 -4.59 2.96 -6.00
C ARG A 390 -4.88 2.77 -7.49
N ARG A 391 -5.78 1.86 -7.86
CA ARG A 391 -6.18 1.67 -9.27
C ARG A 391 -6.80 2.95 -9.85
N LEU A 392 -7.64 3.65 -9.10
CA LEU A 392 -8.22 4.92 -9.50
C LEU A 392 -7.12 5.98 -9.73
N SER A 393 -6.16 6.12 -8.82
CA SER A 393 -5.08 7.11 -8.96
C SER A 393 -4.20 6.87 -10.18
N VAL A 394 -3.91 5.61 -10.52
CA VAL A 394 -3.24 5.27 -11.78
C VAL A 394 -4.11 5.64 -12.99
N ALA A 395 -5.40 5.32 -12.94
CA ALA A 395 -6.33 5.60 -14.03
C ALA A 395 -6.47 7.11 -14.32
N THR A 396 -6.52 7.97 -13.29
CA THR A 396 -6.61 9.44 -13.48
C THR A 396 -5.43 9.99 -14.25
N VAL A 397 -4.24 9.47 -14.02
CA VAL A 397 -3.03 9.86 -14.76
C VAL A 397 -3.09 9.35 -16.19
N LEU A 398 -3.47 8.10 -16.41
CA LEU A 398 -3.56 7.51 -17.75
C LEU A 398 -4.64 8.16 -18.62
N ALA A 399 -5.69 8.72 -18.00
CA ALA A 399 -6.78 9.40 -18.71
C ALA A 399 -6.31 10.62 -19.54
N THR A 400 -5.18 11.23 -19.20
CA THR A 400 -4.60 12.36 -19.94
C THR A 400 -3.49 11.96 -20.92
N SER A 401 -3.13 10.67 -20.95
CA SER A 401 -2.10 10.10 -21.84
C SER A 401 -0.78 10.89 -21.85
N PRO A 402 -0.13 11.13 -20.69
CA PRO A 402 1.10 11.93 -20.61
C PRO A 402 2.29 11.21 -21.28
N GLU A 403 3.28 11.98 -21.73
CA GLU A 403 4.53 11.47 -22.35
C GLU A 403 5.43 10.74 -21.34
N VAL A 404 5.43 11.20 -20.10
CA VAL A 404 6.17 10.62 -18.99
C VAL A 404 5.20 10.31 -17.86
N ILE A 405 5.30 9.12 -17.31
CA ILE A 405 4.47 8.66 -16.19
C ILE A 405 5.39 8.39 -15.00
N VAL A 406 5.23 9.15 -13.93
CA VAL A 406 5.98 8.98 -12.67
C VAL A 406 5.04 8.38 -11.63
N LEU A 407 5.43 7.23 -11.05
CA LEU A 407 4.58 6.50 -10.10
C LEU A 407 5.36 6.20 -8.83
N ASP A 408 4.72 6.44 -7.69
CA ASP A 408 5.27 6.09 -6.38
C ASP A 408 4.46 4.92 -5.81
N GLU A 409 5.10 3.74 -5.73
CA GLU A 409 4.55 2.46 -5.29
C GLU A 409 3.21 2.08 -5.98
N PRO A 410 3.16 1.99 -7.33
CA PRO A 410 1.90 1.86 -8.06
C PRO A 410 1.14 0.55 -7.82
N THR A 411 1.85 -0.52 -7.48
CA THR A 411 1.28 -1.87 -7.29
C THR A 411 1.04 -2.23 -5.82
N PHE A 412 1.31 -1.29 -4.95
CA PHE A 412 1.20 -1.50 -3.52
C PHE A 412 -0.25 -1.76 -3.06
N GLY A 413 -0.45 -2.71 -2.13
CA GLY A 413 -1.78 -3.06 -1.59
C GLY A 413 -2.74 -3.66 -2.62
N GLN A 414 -2.21 -4.21 -3.73
CA GLN A 414 -3.02 -4.84 -4.75
C GLN A 414 -3.17 -6.34 -4.53
N ASP A 415 -4.39 -6.84 -4.73
CA ASP A 415 -4.58 -8.24 -5.03
C ASP A 415 -3.89 -8.62 -6.36
N ARG A 416 -3.72 -9.90 -6.61
CA ARG A 416 -3.01 -10.41 -7.79
C ARG A 416 -3.58 -9.90 -9.13
N ARG A 417 -4.92 -9.73 -9.22
CA ARG A 417 -5.59 -9.23 -10.43
C ARG A 417 -5.34 -7.73 -10.63
N GLY A 418 -5.52 -6.94 -9.58
CA GLY A 418 -5.27 -5.49 -9.62
C GLY A 418 -3.81 -5.19 -9.95
N TRP A 419 -2.89 -5.95 -9.37
CA TRP A 419 -1.47 -5.86 -9.66
C TRP A 419 -1.18 -6.15 -11.14
N ALA A 420 -1.68 -7.27 -11.65
CA ALA A 420 -1.50 -7.65 -13.06
C ALA A 420 -2.07 -6.61 -14.01
N GLY A 421 -3.26 -6.08 -13.70
CA GLY A 421 -3.91 -5.03 -14.49
C GLY A 421 -3.09 -3.75 -14.56
N ILE A 422 -2.53 -3.30 -13.44
CA ILE A 422 -1.65 -2.11 -13.41
C ILE A 422 -0.38 -2.36 -14.23
N VAL A 423 0.30 -3.49 -14.02
CA VAL A 423 1.55 -3.81 -14.75
C VAL A 423 1.30 -3.90 -16.25
N ALA A 424 0.24 -4.59 -16.68
CA ALA A 424 -0.12 -4.69 -18.09
C ALA A 424 -0.39 -3.31 -18.71
N LEU A 425 -1.11 -2.42 -18.01
CA LEU A 425 -1.33 -1.05 -18.46
C LEU A 425 -0.02 -0.28 -18.60
N LEU A 426 0.90 -0.40 -17.66
CA LEU A 426 2.22 0.25 -17.74
C LEU A 426 3.05 -0.30 -18.91
N GLN A 427 3.01 -1.62 -19.14
CA GLN A 427 3.67 -2.23 -20.30
C GLN A 427 3.14 -1.67 -21.62
N GLU A 428 1.83 -1.49 -21.74
CA GLU A 428 1.24 -0.86 -22.95
C GLU A 428 1.67 0.59 -23.11
N GLN A 429 1.76 1.38 -22.03
CA GLN A 429 2.27 2.74 -22.11
C GLN A 429 3.71 2.77 -22.62
N ILE A 430 4.55 1.87 -22.11
CA ILE A 430 5.95 1.73 -22.56
C ILE A 430 6.02 1.32 -24.02
N ALA A 431 5.24 0.30 -24.43
CA ALA A 431 5.17 -0.15 -25.81
C ALA A 431 4.64 0.95 -26.77
N GLY A 432 3.77 1.85 -26.27
CA GLY A 432 3.31 3.05 -26.94
C GLY A 432 4.32 4.20 -27.00
N GLY A 433 5.56 3.98 -26.55
CA GLY A 433 6.66 4.96 -26.61
C GLY A 433 6.76 5.90 -25.41
N ARG A 434 5.91 5.77 -24.39
CA ARG A 434 5.95 6.62 -23.19
C ARG A 434 7.07 6.21 -22.26
N ALA A 435 7.63 7.17 -21.53
CA ALA A 435 8.59 6.91 -20.47
C ALA A 435 7.88 6.64 -19.16
N VAL A 436 8.29 5.61 -18.43
CA VAL A 436 7.77 5.28 -17.10
C VAL A 436 8.89 5.39 -16.07
N VAL A 437 8.67 6.17 -15.01
CA VAL A 437 9.51 6.20 -13.81
C VAL A 437 8.70 5.61 -12.67
N ALA A 438 9.09 4.45 -12.17
CA ALA A 438 8.41 3.80 -11.06
C ALA A 438 9.33 3.75 -9.84
N VAL A 439 8.87 4.26 -8.72
CA VAL A 439 9.46 3.97 -7.40
C VAL A 439 8.77 2.71 -6.89
N THR A 440 9.53 1.65 -6.62
CA THR A 440 8.96 0.43 -6.06
C THR A 440 10.01 -0.47 -5.40
N HIS A 441 9.55 -1.29 -4.47
CA HIS A 441 10.29 -2.38 -3.85
C HIS A 441 9.97 -3.75 -4.47
N ASP A 442 9.07 -3.80 -5.46
CA ASP A 442 8.60 -5.03 -6.08
C ASP A 442 9.51 -5.46 -7.23
N ASP A 443 10.31 -6.50 -6.99
CA ASP A 443 11.24 -7.04 -7.99
C ASP A 443 10.54 -7.63 -9.23
N ASP A 444 9.29 -8.09 -9.10
CA ASP A 444 8.52 -8.57 -10.24
C ASP A 444 8.10 -7.41 -11.16
N VAL A 445 7.75 -6.26 -10.60
CA VAL A 445 7.50 -5.04 -11.40
C VAL A 445 8.77 -4.65 -12.15
N VAL A 446 9.93 -4.63 -11.46
CA VAL A 446 11.23 -4.32 -12.12
C VAL A 446 11.49 -5.27 -13.28
N ARG A 447 11.32 -6.56 -13.07
CA ARG A 447 11.55 -7.61 -14.08
C ARG A 447 10.59 -7.49 -15.27
N LEU A 448 9.29 -7.31 -15.01
CA LEU A 448 8.26 -7.31 -16.04
C LEU A 448 8.23 -6.04 -16.88
N LEU A 449 8.60 -4.90 -16.30
CA LEU A 449 8.70 -3.65 -17.06
C LEU A 449 10.00 -3.55 -17.87
N GLY A 450 10.96 -4.49 -17.73
CA GLY A 450 12.25 -4.44 -18.40
C GLY A 450 13.07 -3.20 -18.04
N GLY A 451 12.81 -2.64 -16.84
CA GLY A 451 13.26 -1.32 -16.46
C GLY A 451 14.74 -1.25 -16.08
N ARG A 452 15.39 -0.11 -16.44
CA ARG A 452 16.69 0.23 -15.89
C ARG A 452 16.54 0.54 -14.40
N ARG A 453 17.27 -0.18 -13.54
CA ARG A 453 17.28 0.09 -12.10
C ARG A 453 18.15 1.32 -11.78
N ILE A 454 17.58 2.24 -11.01
CA ILE A 454 18.25 3.38 -10.40
C ILE A 454 18.26 3.10 -8.90
N ASP A 455 19.37 2.59 -8.40
CA ASP A 455 19.50 2.27 -6.97
C ASP A 455 20.05 3.49 -6.22
N LEU A 456 19.26 4.03 -5.31
CA LEU A 456 19.69 5.13 -4.47
C LEU A 456 20.60 4.68 -3.32
N GLY A 457 20.70 3.37 -3.02
CA GLY A 457 21.52 2.84 -1.94
C GLY A 457 21.14 3.37 -0.56
N ALA A 458 21.83 2.92 0.49
CA ALA A 458 21.70 3.50 1.83
C ALA A 458 22.35 4.89 1.86
N VAL A 459 21.75 5.82 2.62
CA VAL A 459 22.44 7.08 2.99
C VAL A 459 23.58 6.67 3.92
N ALA A 460 24.81 7.07 3.62
CA ALA A 460 25.90 6.95 4.60
C ALA A 460 25.48 7.70 5.88
N PRO A 461 25.69 7.12 7.08
CA PRO A 461 25.29 7.71 8.35
C PRO A 461 25.98 9.05 8.60
#